data_ce8972d8803ad59a9e92004eaa5c8c62
#
_entry.id   ce8972d8803ad59a9e92004eaa5c8c62
#
_cell.length_a   1.000
_cell.length_b   1.000
_cell.length_c   1.000
_cell.angle_alpha   90.00
_cell.angle_beta   90.00
_cell.angle_gamma   90.00
#
_symmetry.space_group_name_H-M   'P 1'
#
loop_
_entity.id
_entity.type
_entity.pdbx_description
1 polymer ?
#
loop_
_entity_poly.entity_id
_entity_poly.type
_entity_poly.pdbx_seq_one_letter_code
_entity_poly.pdbx_strand_id
1 'polypeptide(L)'
;MYDLSSKFNSFYTTHVVLPQSEQDNLHTKKNLNIQRLKDGLKEYNAENNTSYSIVETCVQGSVAMSTVVQNEDEDYDIDVAVVFDKSVLGDKGAQATRNLVANALKRKTKQFNTEPEVKTSCVRIKYADGYHIDFAVYRRHYDSTNECWIYEHAGSEWSERELRGLTDWFKLQNDDSDGDLRKIIRLSKMFCKSRTTWKNMPSGLLQTVLCNEKLQSTYERTDEQFYYTMQEIVNRLETSTSVAAPVDDGRDLTQRNIDHQRMTNWKNRLESKLEDLEVLFREDCTKDDAIQAWYGFFNHDYWGDQIIASESYSVNSVTKSVCRFFDGEQFIEELYPMQLLYHCDVSVSYTHLRAHET
;
A
#
# COMPACT_ATOMS: atom_id res chain seq x y z
N MET A 1 -3.64 -23.50 -14.47
CA MET A 1 -4.21 -22.84 -13.25
C MET A 1 -5.70 -22.55 -13.47
N TYR A 2 -6.57 -22.82 -12.49
CA TYR A 2 -8.01 -22.51 -12.57
C TYR A 2 -8.23 -21.02 -12.86
N ASP A 3 -9.14 -20.70 -13.79
CA ASP A 3 -9.35 -19.31 -14.22
C ASP A 3 -10.34 -18.56 -13.32
N LEU A 4 -9.82 -17.67 -12.48
CA LEU A 4 -10.57 -16.69 -11.72
C LEU A 4 -10.24 -15.24 -12.11
N SER A 5 -9.69 -15.02 -13.30
CA SER A 5 -9.22 -13.70 -13.77
C SER A 5 -10.25 -12.60 -13.60
N SER A 6 -11.53 -12.88 -13.90
CA SER A 6 -12.63 -11.91 -13.72
C SER A 6 -12.82 -11.50 -12.26
N LYS A 7 -12.80 -12.46 -11.32
CA LYS A 7 -12.91 -12.18 -9.88
C LYS A 7 -11.66 -11.48 -9.36
N PHE A 8 -10.48 -11.91 -9.82
CA PHE A 8 -9.21 -11.32 -9.44
C PHE A 8 -9.10 -9.86 -9.90
N ASN A 9 -9.52 -9.55 -11.12
CA ASN A 9 -9.57 -8.19 -11.64
C ASN A 9 -10.60 -7.32 -10.88
N SER A 10 -11.75 -7.88 -10.52
CA SER A 10 -12.74 -7.20 -9.68
C SER A 10 -12.14 -6.88 -8.29
N PHE A 11 -11.53 -7.87 -7.62
CA PHE A 11 -10.80 -7.64 -6.36
C PHE A 11 -9.77 -6.51 -6.49
N TYR A 12 -8.93 -6.57 -7.51
CA TYR A 12 -7.90 -5.57 -7.75
C TYR A 12 -8.49 -4.16 -7.90
N THR A 13 -9.51 -3.99 -8.73
CA THR A 13 -10.07 -2.67 -9.04
C THR A 13 -10.87 -2.07 -7.88
N THR A 14 -11.58 -2.90 -7.12
CA THR A 14 -12.51 -2.42 -6.08
C THR A 14 -11.93 -2.39 -4.67
N HIS A 15 -10.92 -3.24 -4.37
CA HIS A 15 -10.38 -3.40 -3.01
C HIS A 15 -8.88 -3.17 -2.88
N VAL A 16 -8.13 -3.20 -3.99
CA VAL A 16 -6.67 -2.98 -3.95
C VAL A 16 -6.31 -1.57 -4.39
N VAL A 17 -6.90 -1.08 -5.48
CA VAL A 17 -6.63 0.27 -6.00
C VAL A 17 -7.24 1.32 -5.08
N LEU A 18 -6.43 2.29 -4.65
CA LEU A 18 -6.91 3.39 -3.81
C LEU A 18 -7.96 4.22 -4.58
N PRO A 19 -9.17 4.44 -4.01
CA PRO A 19 -10.21 5.26 -4.65
C PRO A 19 -9.72 6.67 -4.98
N GLN A 20 -10.26 7.28 -6.05
CA GLN A 20 -9.88 8.63 -6.48
C GLN A 20 -10.11 9.67 -5.37
N SER A 21 -11.20 9.55 -4.62
CA SER A 21 -11.50 10.43 -3.48
C SER A 21 -10.37 10.43 -2.44
N GLU A 22 -9.80 9.25 -2.15
CA GLU A 22 -8.67 9.12 -1.21
C GLU A 22 -7.37 9.68 -1.80
N GLN A 23 -7.13 9.48 -3.09
CA GLN A 23 -6.00 10.10 -3.77
C GLN A 23 -6.08 11.64 -3.71
N ASP A 24 -7.27 12.21 -3.95
CA ASP A 24 -7.50 13.66 -3.88
C ASP A 24 -7.33 14.19 -2.45
N ASN A 25 -7.76 13.42 -1.43
CA ASN A 25 -7.55 13.73 -0.02
C ASN A 25 -6.06 13.77 0.33
N LEU A 26 -5.30 12.76 -0.10
CA LEU A 26 -3.83 12.73 0.05
C LEU A 26 -3.17 13.97 -0.56
N HIS A 27 -3.54 14.34 -1.78
CA HIS A 27 -3.01 15.52 -2.45
C HIS A 27 -3.38 16.81 -1.74
N THR A 28 -4.60 16.92 -1.22
CA THR A 28 -5.08 18.08 -0.45
C THR A 28 -4.28 18.25 0.85
N LYS A 29 -4.13 17.16 1.63
CA LYS A 29 -3.33 17.17 2.87
C LYS A 29 -1.87 17.53 2.59
N LYS A 30 -1.28 17.00 1.53
CA LYS A 30 0.08 17.34 1.07
C LYS A 30 0.21 18.83 0.80
N ASN A 31 -0.65 19.40 -0.04
CA ASN A 31 -0.56 20.81 -0.43
C ASN A 31 -0.72 21.74 0.78
N LEU A 32 -1.65 21.42 1.68
CA LEU A 32 -1.87 22.19 2.91
C LEU A 32 -0.61 22.20 3.80
N ASN A 33 0.07 21.06 3.93
CA ASN A 33 1.26 21.00 4.79
C ASN A 33 2.51 21.60 4.13
N ILE A 34 2.64 21.56 2.82
CA ILE A 34 3.66 22.36 2.11
C ILE A 34 3.44 23.86 2.37
N GLN A 35 2.19 24.32 2.32
CA GLN A 35 1.88 25.71 2.62
C GLN A 35 2.17 26.07 4.09
N ARG A 36 1.77 25.21 5.04
CA ARG A 36 2.10 25.37 6.47
C ARG A 36 3.61 25.49 6.70
N LEU A 37 4.40 24.64 6.02
CA LEU A 37 5.85 24.71 6.13
C LEU A 37 6.40 26.03 5.59
N LYS A 38 5.94 26.51 4.44
CA LYS A 38 6.34 27.80 3.87
C LYS A 38 5.99 28.98 4.79
N ASP A 39 4.78 28.98 5.35
CA ASP A 39 4.33 30.04 6.24
C ASP A 39 5.07 29.99 7.59
N GLY A 40 5.34 28.79 8.11
CA GLY A 40 6.15 28.63 9.32
C GLY A 40 7.60 29.06 9.13
N LEU A 41 8.19 28.84 7.96
CA LEU A 41 9.53 29.35 7.62
C LEU A 41 9.56 30.89 7.58
N LYS A 42 8.52 31.55 7.04
CA LYS A 42 8.42 33.02 7.07
C LYS A 42 8.43 33.57 8.49
N GLU A 43 7.65 32.97 9.41
CA GLU A 43 7.63 33.36 10.82
C GLU A 43 8.98 33.10 11.49
N TYR A 44 9.56 31.90 11.25
CA TYR A 44 10.88 31.59 11.79
C TYR A 44 11.94 32.59 11.34
N ASN A 45 11.96 32.96 10.05
CA ASN A 45 12.90 33.90 9.48
C ASN A 45 12.76 35.26 10.10
N ALA A 46 11.55 35.78 10.30
CA ALA A 46 11.28 37.08 10.91
C ALA A 46 11.79 37.14 12.34
N GLU A 47 11.63 36.08 13.12
CA GLU A 47 12.08 36.03 14.52
C GLU A 47 13.60 35.85 14.66
N ASN A 48 14.26 35.16 13.71
CA ASN A 48 15.68 34.82 13.81
C ASN A 48 16.57 35.60 12.86
N ASN A 49 16.02 36.57 12.15
CA ASN A 49 16.72 37.36 11.13
C ASN A 49 17.44 36.49 10.10
N THR A 50 16.74 35.49 9.57
CA THR A 50 17.23 34.54 8.57
C THR A 50 16.39 34.59 7.29
N SER A 51 16.78 33.86 6.21
CA SER A 51 16.13 33.92 4.91
C SER A 51 15.90 32.51 4.30
N TYR A 52 15.66 31.49 5.13
CA TYR A 52 15.44 30.14 4.64
C TYR A 52 14.19 30.07 3.77
N SER A 53 14.32 29.46 2.60
CA SER A 53 13.21 29.26 1.66
C SER A 53 13.31 27.92 0.95
N ILE A 54 12.13 27.30 0.69
CA ILE A 54 12.03 26.12 -0.13
C ILE A 54 12.03 26.54 -1.59
N VAL A 55 12.96 26.01 -2.37
CA VAL A 55 13.12 26.33 -3.80
C VAL A 55 12.42 25.30 -4.68
N GLU A 56 12.18 24.10 -4.16
CA GLU A 56 11.55 23.02 -4.90
C GLU A 56 10.82 22.06 -3.96
N THR A 57 9.72 21.44 -4.44
CA THR A 57 9.05 20.34 -3.78
C THR A 57 8.77 19.23 -4.77
N CYS A 58 8.92 17.97 -4.35
CA CYS A 58 8.68 16.79 -5.19
C CYS A 58 7.97 15.71 -4.40
N VAL A 59 6.87 15.16 -4.94
CA VAL A 59 6.23 13.96 -4.37
C VAL A 59 7.11 12.76 -4.67
N GLN A 60 7.28 11.90 -3.68
CA GLN A 60 8.10 10.70 -3.76
C GLN A 60 7.29 9.46 -3.33
N GLY A 61 7.96 8.31 -3.25
CA GLY A 61 7.41 7.08 -2.69
C GLY A 61 6.18 6.53 -3.43
N SER A 62 5.32 5.88 -2.67
CA SER A 62 4.17 5.14 -3.22
C SER A 62 3.13 6.02 -3.91
N VAL A 63 2.97 7.28 -3.47
CA VAL A 63 2.05 8.23 -4.10
C VAL A 63 2.55 8.64 -5.47
N ALA A 64 3.85 8.97 -5.62
CA ALA A 64 4.44 9.34 -6.91
C ALA A 64 4.42 8.20 -7.93
N MET A 65 4.55 6.96 -7.46
CA MET A 65 4.49 5.74 -8.28
C MET A 65 3.06 5.23 -8.50
N SER A 66 2.07 5.85 -7.87
CA SER A 66 0.67 5.35 -7.85
C SER A 66 0.59 3.89 -7.38
N THR A 67 1.34 3.51 -6.35
CA THR A 67 1.37 2.14 -5.78
C THR A 67 0.82 2.09 -4.35
N VAL A 68 0.08 3.11 -3.92
CA VAL A 68 -0.69 3.07 -2.68
C VAL A 68 -1.83 2.06 -2.84
N VAL A 69 -2.09 1.28 -1.79
CA VAL A 69 -3.20 0.31 -1.75
C VAL A 69 -4.18 0.69 -0.66
N GLN A 70 -5.44 0.27 -0.80
CA GLN A 70 -6.45 0.44 0.24
C GLN A 70 -5.97 -0.18 1.56
N ASN A 71 -6.38 0.40 2.66
CA ASN A 71 -6.07 -0.04 4.01
C ASN A 71 -7.24 0.34 4.92
N GLU A 72 -7.77 -0.62 5.66
CA GLU A 72 -8.89 -0.41 6.60
C GLU A 72 -8.54 0.59 7.72
N ASP A 73 -7.27 0.63 8.12
CA ASP A 73 -6.77 1.57 9.14
C ASP A 73 -6.53 2.99 8.60
N GLU A 74 -6.73 3.21 7.28
CA GLU A 74 -6.43 4.47 6.57
C GLU A 74 -5.01 5.02 6.83
N ASP A 75 -4.07 4.15 7.21
CA ASP A 75 -2.67 4.49 7.47
C ASP A 75 -1.93 4.72 6.14
N TYR A 76 -2.03 5.94 5.63
CA TYR A 76 -1.44 6.35 4.36
C TYR A 76 -0.26 7.31 4.57
N ASP A 77 0.87 6.97 3.99
CA ASP A 77 2.08 7.80 3.96
C ASP A 77 2.18 8.60 2.65
N ILE A 78 2.44 9.89 2.76
CA ILE A 78 2.78 10.75 1.63
C ILE A 78 4.21 11.26 1.84
N ASP A 79 5.12 10.81 0.98
CA ASP A 79 6.50 11.28 0.98
C ASP A 79 6.61 12.55 0.12
N VAL A 80 7.16 13.63 0.69
CA VAL A 80 7.38 14.91 0.01
C VAL A 80 8.81 15.37 0.23
N ALA A 81 9.58 15.43 -0.83
CA ALA A 81 10.87 16.10 -0.78
C ALA A 81 10.69 17.63 -0.73
N VAL A 82 11.39 18.28 0.18
CA VAL A 82 11.51 19.75 0.27
C VAL A 82 12.98 20.13 0.13
N VAL A 83 13.25 20.98 -0.83
CA VAL A 83 14.62 21.31 -1.26
C VAL A 83 14.97 22.74 -0.90
N PHE A 84 16.12 22.93 -0.27
CA PHE A 84 16.73 24.23 -0.01
C PHE A 84 17.98 24.41 -0.88
N ASP A 85 18.29 25.63 -1.26
CA ASP A 85 19.62 25.89 -1.84
C ASP A 85 20.71 25.80 -0.74
N LYS A 86 21.82 25.10 -1.04
CA LYS A 86 22.93 24.89 -0.11
C LYS A 86 23.51 26.21 0.38
N SER A 87 23.56 27.23 -0.50
CA SER A 87 24.02 28.59 -0.17
C SER A 87 23.18 29.28 0.91
N VAL A 88 21.86 29.01 0.93
CA VAL A 88 20.94 29.58 1.93
C VAL A 88 21.06 28.88 3.28
N LEU A 89 21.35 27.57 3.28
CA LEU A 89 21.56 26.80 4.51
C LEU A 89 22.94 27.06 5.15
N GLY A 90 23.94 27.49 4.36
CA GLY A 90 25.31 27.60 4.83
C GLY A 90 25.86 26.29 5.36
N ASP A 91 26.54 26.32 6.49
CA ASP A 91 27.14 25.12 7.13
C ASP A 91 26.16 24.31 7.98
N LYS A 92 24.84 24.55 7.85
CA LYS A 92 23.83 23.83 8.63
C LYS A 92 23.86 22.34 8.29
N GLY A 93 24.11 21.51 9.30
CA GLY A 93 24.12 20.04 9.18
C GLY A 93 22.73 19.46 8.89
N ALA A 94 22.68 18.21 8.45
CA ALA A 94 21.46 17.49 8.07
C ALA A 94 20.40 17.49 9.19
N GLN A 95 20.77 17.09 10.40
CA GLN A 95 19.87 17.10 11.55
C GLN A 95 19.37 18.50 11.90
N ALA A 96 20.24 19.49 11.88
CA ALA A 96 19.86 20.88 12.18
C ALA A 96 18.87 21.42 11.15
N THR A 97 18.97 21.02 9.89
CA THR A 97 18.02 21.40 8.84
C THR A 97 16.67 20.70 9.01
N ARG A 98 16.64 19.41 9.39
CA ARG A 98 15.38 18.75 9.75
C ARG A 98 14.72 19.41 10.97
N ASN A 99 15.50 19.80 11.96
CA ASN A 99 14.96 20.54 13.12
C ASN A 99 14.39 21.92 12.70
N LEU A 100 15.01 22.62 11.75
CA LEU A 100 14.47 23.84 11.17
C LEU A 100 13.08 23.60 10.53
N VAL A 101 12.96 22.53 9.73
CA VAL A 101 11.70 22.15 9.09
C VAL A 101 10.63 21.81 10.16
N ALA A 102 10.99 21.02 11.18
CA ALA A 102 10.09 20.69 12.28
C ALA A 102 9.63 21.93 13.06
N ASN A 103 10.54 22.85 13.38
CA ASN A 103 10.21 24.10 14.06
C ASN A 103 9.28 24.99 13.23
N ALA A 104 9.49 25.06 11.92
CA ALA A 104 8.61 25.80 11.03
C ALA A 104 7.20 25.18 10.99
N LEU A 105 7.09 23.85 10.84
CA LEU A 105 5.83 23.13 10.86
C LEU A 105 5.10 23.29 12.21
N LYS A 106 5.79 23.17 13.33
CA LYS A 106 5.22 23.29 14.69
C LYS A 106 4.47 24.62 14.88
N ARG A 107 4.94 25.72 14.26
CA ARG A 107 4.29 27.02 14.30
C ARG A 107 2.88 27.02 13.72
N LYS A 108 2.64 26.15 12.72
CA LYS A 108 1.40 26.07 11.93
C LYS A 108 0.57 24.80 12.18
N THR A 109 1.00 23.95 13.13
CA THR A 109 0.32 22.70 13.48
C THR A 109 -0.07 22.65 14.97
N LYS A 110 -0.28 23.79 15.60
CA LYS A 110 -0.65 23.88 17.04
C LYS A 110 -1.97 23.15 17.39
N GLN A 111 -2.84 22.96 16.40
CA GLN A 111 -4.11 22.23 16.53
C GLN A 111 -3.98 20.71 16.39
N PHE A 112 -2.79 20.20 16.07
CA PHE A 112 -2.57 18.76 15.96
C PHE A 112 -2.37 18.11 17.33
N ASN A 113 -2.81 16.88 17.49
CA ASN A 113 -2.63 16.11 18.72
C ASN A 113 -1.16 15.78 19.00
N THR A 114 -0.32 15.76 17.97
CA THR A 114 1.11 15.47 18.06
C THR A 114 1.93 16.55 17.37
N GLU A 115 3.09 16.85 17.93
CA GLU A 115 4.06 17.74 17.26
C GLU A 115 4.74 17.04 16.07
N PRO A 116 5.29 17.81 15.11
CA PRO A 116 6.12 17.26 14.04
C PRO A 116 7.29 16.45 14.62
N GLU A 117 7.39 15.18 14.20
CA GLU A 117 8.41 14.24 14.67
C GLU A 117 9.64 14.28 13.76
N VAL A 118 10.83 14.56 14.32
CA VAL A 118 12.08 14.51 13.57
C VAL A 118 12.64 13.09 13.58
N LYS A 119 12.58 12.43 12.41
CA LYS A 119 13.19 11.12 12.17
C LYS A 119 14.56 11.28 11.50
N THR A 120 15.30 10.18 11.38
CA THR A 120 16.60 10.19 10.70
C THR A 120 16.50 10.57 9.22
N SER A 121 15.41 10.20 8.53
CA SER A 121 15.24 10.40 7.09
C SER A 121 14.21 11.46 6.70
N CYS A 122 13.38 11.93 7.65
CA CYS A 122 12.27 12.85 7.35
C CYS A 122 11.82 13.61 8.59
N VAL A 123 10.90 14.56 8.37
CA VAL A 123 10.09 15.17 9.42
C VAL A 123 8.65 14.74 9.18
N ARG A 124 8.06 14.02 10.13
CA ARG A 124 6.72 13.43 10.03
C ARG A 124 5.66 14.28 10.71
N ILE A 125 4.55 14.50 10.01
CA ILE A 125 3.30 15.01 10.57
C ILE A 125 2.29 13.86 10.62
N LYS A 126 1.65 13.65 11.78
CA LYS A 126 0.62 12.64 11.97
C LYS A 126 -0.75 13.31 12.06
N TYR A 127 -1.71 12.79 11.33
CA TYR A 127 -3.11 13.13 11.42
C TYR A 127 -3.85 12.16 12.33
N ALA A 128 -4.93 12.61 12.96
CA ALA A 128 -5.74 11.78 13.84
C ALA A 128 -6.49 10.65 13.09
N ASP A 129 -6.74 10.85 11.80
CA ASP A 129 -7.41 9.93 10.88
C ASP A 129 -6.44 8.94 10.19
N GLY A 130 -5.23 8.74 10.74
CA GLY A 130 -4.27 7.72 10.28
C GLY A 130 -3.27 8.21 9.22
N TYR A 131 -3.51 9.35 8.56
CA TYR A 131 -2.60 9.85 7.52
C TYR A 131 -1.28 10.36 8.08
N HIS A 132 -0.19 10.12 7.35
CA HIS A 132 1.13 10.67 7.64
C HIS A 132 1.66 11.48 6.45
N ILE A 133 2.38 12.56 6.76
CA ILE A 133 3.15 13.29 5.75
C ILE A 133 4.60 13.34 6.19
N ASP A 134 5.46 12.75 5.39
CA ASP A 134 6.89 12.67 5.60
C ASP A 134 7.61 13.68 4.71
N PHE A 135 8.18 14.71 5.31
CA PHE A 135 9.03 15.67 4.62
C PHE A 135 10.47 15.17 4.58
N ALA A 136 10.87 14.60 3.45
CA ALA A 136 12.28 14.31 3.16
C ALA A 136 13.00 15.62 2.85
N VAL A 137 13.99 15.97 3.66
CA VAL A 137 14.68 17.26 3.55
C VAL A 137 15.90 17.11 2.68
N TYR A 138 15.99 17.97 1.66
CA TYR A 138 17.09 18.01 0.72
C TYR A 138 17.73 19.40 0.69
N ARG A 139 19.00 19.45 0.28
CA ARG A 139 19.65 20.65 -0.24
C ARG A 139 20.18 20.39 -1.64
N ARG A 140 20.34 21.45 -2.43
CA ARG A 140 20.92 21.36 -3.77
C ARG A 140 21.99 22.43 -3.98
N HIS A 141 22.91 22.12 -4.89
CA HIS A 141 23.84 23.06 -5.46
C HIS A 141 24.05 22.75 -6.94
N TYR A 142 24.43 23.75 -7.72
CA TYR A 142 24.73 23.55 -9.12
C TYR A 142 26.19 23.15 -9.28
N ASP A 143 26.45 22.04 -9.96
CA ASP A 143 27.78 21.64 -10.38
C ASP A 143 28.05 22.18 -11.77
N SER A 144 28.90 23.21 -11.85
CA SER A 144 29.28 23.87 -13.12
C SER A 144 30.15 22.97 -14.02
N THR A 145 30.80 21.95 -13.49
CA THR A 145 31.65 21.04 -14.25
C THR A 145 30.81 20.05 -15.05
N ASN A 146 29.78 19.52 -14.41
CA ASN A 146 28.85 18.53 -15.03
C ASN A 146 27.55 19.17 -15.53
N GLU A 147 27.42 20.51 -15.38
CA GLU A 147 26.26 21.28 -15.80
C GLU A 147 24.90 20.72 -15.26
N CYS A 148 24.91 20.25 -14.01
CA CYS A 148 23.73 19.63 -13.38
C CYS A 148 23.51 20.09 -11.95
N TRP A 149 22.28 19.87 -11.45
CA TRP A 149 21.96 20.07 -10.04
C TRP A 149 22.29 18.81 -9.25
N ILE A 150 23.11 18.95 -8.23
CA ILE A 150 23.41 17.91 -7.24
C ILE A 150 22.46 18.09 -6.06
N TYR A 151 21.80 16.99 -5.68
CA TYR A 151 20.88 16.93 -4.55
C TYR A 151 21.48 16.08 -3.44
N GLU A 152 21.42 16.59 -2.20
CA GLU A 152 21.89 15.86 -1.02
C GLU A 152 20.70 15.71 -0.04
N HIS A 153 20.43 14.48 0.39
CA HIS A 153 19.38 14.17 1.37
C HIS A 153 19.90 14.32 2.79
N ALA A 154 19.10 14.90 3.68
CA ALA A 154 19.36 15.03 5.10
C ALA A 154 19.07 13.72 5.85
N GLY A 155 19.96 12.74 5.77
CA GLY A 155 19.96 11.53 6.59
C GLY A 155 20.65 11.75 7.95
N SER A 156 21.41 10.75 8.45
CA SER A 156 22.34 10.97 9.58
C SER A 156 23.31 12.11 9.28
N GLU A 157 23.74 12.14 8.03
CA GLU A 157 24.55 13.19 7.42
C GLU A 157 23.94 13.58 6.07
N TRP A 158 24.49 14.63 5.43
CA TRP A 158 24.17 14.94 4.06
C TRP A 158 24.75 13.86 3.12
N SER A 159 23.93 13.29 2.27
CA SER A 159 24.34 12.28 1.28
C SER A 159 23.68 12.54 -0.05
N GLU A 160 24.46 12.45 -1.11
CA GLU A 160 23.94 12.59 -2.48
C GLU A 160 22.84 11.53 -2.74
N ARG A 161 21.77 11.98 -3.36
CA ARG A 161 20.61 11.16 -3.73
C ARG A 161 19.91 11.74 -4.92
N GLU A 162 19.55 10.90 -5.84
CA GLU A 162 18.69 11.25 -6.96
C GLU A 162 17.29 11.63 -6.48
N LEU A 163 16.90 12.89 -6.66
CA LEU A 163 15.60 13.40 -6.17
C LEU A 163 14.41 12.70 -6.82
N ARG A 164 14.48 12.41 -8.11
CA ARG A 164 13.44 11.79 -8.93
C ARG A 164 13.79 10.40 -9.45
N GLY A 165 15.06 10.02 -9.40
CA GLY A 165 15.60 8.84 -10.06
C GLY A 165 14.79 7.57 -9.82
N LEU A 166 14.40 7.30 -8.56
CA LEU A 166 13.59 6.13 -8.23
C LEU A 166 12.18 6.17 -8.86
N THR A 167 11.54 7.34 -8.88
CA THR A 167 10.21 7.50 -9.49
C THR A 167 10.28 7.38 -11.01
N ASP A 168 11.30 7.95 -11.63
CA ASP A 168 11.48 7.92 -13.08
C ASP A 168 11.89 6.51 -13.56
N TRP A 169 12.77 5.83 -12.81
CA TRP A 169 13.05 4.42 -13.02
C TRP A 169 11.77 3.57 -12.97
N PHE A 170 10.96 3.74 -11.91
CA PHE A 170 9.71 2.98 -11.77
C PHE A 170 8.75 3.23 -12.93
N LYS A 171 8.59 4.47 -13.37
CA LYS A 171 7.71 4.80 -14.51
C LYS A 171 8.18 4.10 -15.76
N LEU A 172 9.48 4.15 -16.07
CA LEU A 172 10.06 3.46 -17.21
C LEU A 172 9.76 1.95 -17.18
N GLN A 173 10.06 1.28 -16.05
CA GLN A 173 9.81 -0.16 -15.92
C GLN A 173 8.31 -0.51 -15.99
N ASN A 174 7.45 0.36 -15.45
CA ASN A 174 6.01 0.15 -15.50
C ASN A 174 5.45 0.35 -16.92
N ASP A 175 5.99 1.32 -17.67
CA ASP A 175 5.60 1.57 -19.05
C ASP A 175 6.10 0.43 -19.98
N ASP A 176 7.31 -0.08 -19.76
CA ASP A 176 7.87 -1.25 -20.44
C ASP A 176 7.04 -2.54 -20.22
N SER A 177 6.28 -2.62 -19.14
CA SER A 177 5.40 -3.74 -18.79
C SER A 177 3.90 -3.45 -19.00
N ASP A 178 3.54 -2.46 -19.80
CA ASP A 178 2.14 -2.05 -20.04
C ASP A 178 1.32 -1.83 -18.75
N GLY A 179 1.98 -1.43 -17.66
CA GLY A 179 1.37 -1.17 -16.37
C GLY A 179 1.22 -2.39 -15.46
N ASP A 180 1.65 -3.56 -15.86
CA ASP A 180 1.54 -4.79 -15.07
C ASP A 180 2.40 -4.75 -13.82
N LEU A 181 3.60 -4.18 -13.90
CA LEU A 181 4.45 -4.02 -12.72
C LEU A 181 3.71 -3.34 -11.57
N ARG A 182 2.97 -2.27 -11.83
CA ARG A 182 2.18 -1.56 -10.81
C ARG A 182 1.09 -2.44 -10.21
N LYS A 183 0.42 -3.27 -11.02
CA LYS A 183 -0.62 -4.20 -10.55
C LYS A 183 -0.02 -5.22 -9.58
N ILE A 184 1.09 -5.85 -9.98
CA ILE A 184 1.77 -6.87 -9.17
C ILE A 184 2.30 -6.29 -7.86
N ILE A 185 2.89 -5.09 -7.87
CA ILE A 185 3.36 -4.41 -6.65
C ILE A 185 2.19 -4.12 -5.69
N ARG A 186 1.06 -3.64 -6.20
CA ARG A 186 -0.13 -3.38 -5.35
C ARG A 186 -0.66 -4.67 -4.73
N LEU A 187 -0.77 -5.74 -5.50
CA LEU A 187 -1.18 -7.05 -5.00
C LEU A 187 -0.20 -7.61 -3.95
N SER A 188 1.11 -7.46 -4.16
CA SER A 188 2.13 -7.82 -3.18
C SER A 188 1.97 -7.03 -1.87
N LYS A 189 1.74 -5.72 -1.95
CA LYS A 189 1.50 -4.87 -0.78
C LYS A 189 0.22 -5.28 -0.06
N MET A 190 -0.85 -5.62 -0.80
CA MET A 190 -2.09 -6.12 -0.22
C MET A 190 -1.87 -7.43 0.54
N PHE A 191 -1.14 -8.37 -0.04
CA PHE A 191 -0.72 -9.60 0.64
C PHE A 191 0.05 -9.31 1.93
N CYS A 192 1.06 -8.44 1.89
CA CYS A 192 1.86 -8.10 3.05
C CYS A 192 1.06 -7.45 4.19
N LYS A 193 -0.04 -6.77 3.87
CA LYS A 193 -0.96 -6.14 4.83
C LYS A 193 -2.14 -7.02 5.24
N SER A 194 -2.32 -8.17 4.61
CA SER A 194 -3.52 -9.02 4.74
C SER A 194 -3.79 -9.55 6.16
N ARG A 195 -2.81 -9.48 7.06
CA ARG A 195 -2.93 -9.98 8.44
C ARG A 195 -2.25 -9.05 9.44
N THR A 196 -2.99 -8.56 10.40
CA THR A 196 -2.49 -7.68 11.47
C THR A 196 -1.41 -8.31 12.34
N THR A 197 -1.37 -9.66 12.40
CA THR A 197 -0.34 -10.42 13.09
C THR A 197 1.00 -10.48 12.35
N TRP A 198 1.02 -10.15 11.06
CA TRP A 198 2.23 -10.18 10.26
C TRP A 198 3.08 -8.93 10.51
N LYS A 199 3.98 -9.05 11.46
CA LYS A 199 4.96 -8.00 11.78
C LYS A 199 6.23 -8.18 10.97
N ASN A 200 7.00 -7.09 10.84
CA ASN A 200 8.28 -7.08 10.12
C ASN A 200 8.18 -7.63 8.69
N MET A 201 7.23 -7.10 7.92
CA MET A 201 7.16 -7.30 6.47
C MET A 201 8.07 -6.30 5.73
N PRO A 202 8.48 -6.60 4.48
CA PRO A 202 9.34 -5.69 3.71
C PRO A 202 8.65 -4.35 3.45
N SER A 203 9.47 -3.30 3.34
CA SER A 203 8.97 -1.99 2.92
C SER A 203 8.43 -2.03 1.49
N GLY A 204 7.58 -1.06 1.14
CA GLY A 204 7.05 -0.95 -0.22
C GLY A 204 8.14 -0.80 -1.29
N LEU A 205 9.28 -0.19 -0.96
CA LEU A 205 10.41 -0.07 -1.88
C LEU A 205 11.06 -1.43 -2.17
N LEU A 206 11.32 -2.25 -1.14
CA LEU A 206 11.88 -3.60 -1.32
C LEU A 206 10.94 -4.48 -2.16
N GLN A 207 9.63 -4.40 -1.92
CA GLN A 207 8.64 -5.10 -2.73
C GLN A 207 8.66 -4.61 -4.19
N THR A 208 8.74 -3.28 -4.41
CA THR A 208 8.80 -2.70 -5.75
C THR A 208 10.00 -3.20 -6.54
N VAL A 209 11.19 -3.21 -5.93
CA VAL A 209 12.41 -3.67 -6.60
C VAL A 209 12.35 -5.15 -6.94
N LEU A 210 11.93 -6.01 -6.00
CA LEU A 210 11.86 -7.45 -6.25
C LEU A 210 10.72 -7.83 -7.19
N CYS A 211 9.57 -7.16 -7.16
CA CYS A 211 8.53 -7.35 -8.16
C CYS A 211 9.02 -6.99 -9.56
N ASN A 212 9.81 -5.91 -9.71
CA ASN A 212 10.41 -5.58 -11.00
C ASN A 212 11.45 -6.61 -11.44
N GLU A 213 12.34 -7.04 -10.53
CA GLU A 213 13.39 -8.04 -10.82
C GLU A 213 12.82 -9.37 -11.29
N LYS A 214 11.64 -9.77 -10.79
CA LYS A 214 11.05 -11.10 -11.00
C LYS A 214 9.73 -11.09 -11.76
N LEU A 215 9.30 -9.97 -12.32
CA LEU A 215 8.06 -9.85 -13.07
C LEU A 215 7.94 -10.91 -14.17
N GLN A 216 6.85 -11.65 -14.17
CA GLN A 216 6.56 -12.70 -15.15
C GLN A 216 5.60 -12.18 -16.23
N SER A 217 6.09 -11.30 -17.09
CA SER A 217 5.29 -10.60 -18.11
C SER A 217 4.79 -11.47 -19.27
N THR A 218 5.17 -12.74 -19.33
CA THR A 218 4.70 -13.68 -20.36
C THR A 218 3.29 -14.20 -20.14
N TYR A 219 2.73 -14.02 -18.94
CA TYR A 219 1.37 -14.43 -18.60
C TYR A 219 0.40 -13.29 -18.86
N GLU A 220 -0.66 -13.54 -19.64
CA GLU A 220 -1.68 -12.52 -19.95
C GLU A 220 -2.67 -12.28 -18.79
N ARG A 221 -2.93 -13.30 -17.98
CA ARG A 221 -3.83 -13.23 -16.84
C ARG A 221 -3.13 -12.69 -15.61
N THR A 222 -3.71 -11.67 -14.98
CA THR A 222 -3.13 -11.03 -13.79
C THR A 222 -2.95 -12.00 -12.61
N ASP A 223 -3.85 -12.96 -12.41
CA ASP A 223 -3.74 -13.97 -11.35
C ASP A 223 -2.58 -14.94 -11.58
N GLU A 224 -2.35 -15.38 -12.82
CA GLU A 224 -1.18 -16.20 -13.18
C GLU A 224 0.11 -15.41 -13.07
N GLN A 225 0.14 -14.22 -13.65
CA GLN A 225 1.31 -13.34 -13.59
C GLN A 225 1.71 -13.04 -12.13
N PHE A 226 0.72 -12.78 -11.25
CA PHE A 226 0.96 -12.57 -9.83
C PHE A 226 1.50 -13.84 -9.15
N TYR A 227 0.87 -15.00 -9.36
CA TYR A 227 1.32 -16.26 -8.78
C TYR A 227 2.78 -16.56 -9.14
N TYR A 228 3.11 -16.57 -10.41
CA TYR A 228 4.46 -16.91 -10.86
C TYR A 228 5.50 -15.84 -10.48
N THR A 229 5.13 -14.56 -10.45
CA THR A 229 6.03 -13.51 -9.93
C THR A 229 6.34 -13.72 -8.45
N MET A 230 5.34 -14.07 -7.62
CA MET A 230 5.56 -14.35 -6.20
C MET A 230 6.42 -15.62 -6.00
N GLN A 231 6.23 -16.65 -6.81
CA GLN A 231 7.05 -17.86 -6.80
C GLN A 231 8.52 -17.55 -7.13
N GLU A 232 8.77 -16.75 -8.17
CA GLU A 232 10.13 -16.33 -8.53
C GLU A 232 10.77 -15.42 -7.47
N ILE A 233 9.99 -14.63 -6.73
CA ILE A 233 10.50 -13.89 -5.57
C ILE A 233 10.91 -14.84 -4.45
N VAL A 234 10.15 -15.90 -4.17
CA VAL A 234 10.55 -16.93 -3.18
C VAL A 234 11.89 -17.55 -3.60
N ASN A 235 12.01 -18.04 -4.83
CA ASN A 235 13.24 -18.63 -5.39
C ASN A 235 14.44 -17.66 -5.28
N ARG A 236 14.21 -16.39 -5.59
CA ARG A 236 15.22 -15.33 -5.48
C ARG A 236 15.69 -15.12 -4.03
N LEU A 237 14.76 -15.13 -3.10
CA LEU A 237 15.05 -14.91 -1.68
C LEU A 237 15.68 -16.11 -0.98
N GLU A 238 15.59 -17.32 -1.54
CA GLU A 238 16.36 -18.48 -1.11
C GLU A 238 17.85 -18.28 -1.32
N THR A 239 18.21 -17.62 -2.40
CA THR A 239 19.60 -17.38 -2.78
C THR A 239 20.20 -16.20 -2.01
N SER A 240 19.46 -15.09 -1.86
CA SER A 240 19.95 -13.88 -1.19
C SER A 240 18.81 -13.00 -0.71
N THR A 241 18.93 -12.49 0.50
CA THR A 241 18.03 -11.48 1.07
C THR A 241 18.53 -10.03 0.86
N SER A 242 19.68 -9.85 0.21
CA SER A 242 20.21 -8.53 -0.14
C SER A 242 19.52 -7.97 -1.37
N VAL A 243 19.16 -6.69 -1.34
CA VAL A 243 18.47 -5.98 -2.43
C VAL A 243 19.20 -4.68 -2.72
N ALA A 244 19.67 -4.51 -3.94
CA ALA A 244 20.31 -3.29 -4.40
C ALA A 244 19.25 -2.25 -4.86
N ALA A 245 19.53 -0.97 -4.63
CA ALA A 245 18.72 0.10 -5.19
C ALA A 245 18.86 0.13 -6.72
N PRO A 246 17.79 0.37 -7.47
CA PRO A 246 17.87 0.47 -8.93
C PRO A 246 18.50 1.80 -9.41
N VAL A 247 18.75 2.71 -8.48
CA VAL A 247 19.39 4.02 -8.64
C VAL A 247 20.40 4.24 -7.51
N ASP A 248 21.05 5.38 -7.43
CA ASP A 248 22.06 5.69 -6.40
C ASP A 248 23.21 4.66 -6.38
N ASP A 249 23.77 4.35 -7.54
CA ASP A 249 24.91 3.43 -7.74
C ASP A 249 24.70 2.02 -7.13
N GLY A 250 23.47 1.54 -7.14
CA GLY A 250 23.16 0.19 -6.63
C GLY A 250 23.31 0.04 -5.13
N ARG A 251 23.16 1.12 -4.37
CA ARG A 251 23.24 1.10 -2.90
C ARG A 251 22.40 -0.02 -2.32
N ASP A 252 22.94 -0.76 -1.37
CA ASP A 252 22.22 -1.80 -0.66
C ASP A 252 21.04 -1.21 0.15
N LEU A 253 19.83 -1.71 -0.08
CA LEU A 253 18.60 -1.34 0.62
C LEU A 253 18.37 -2.17 1.89
N THR A 254 19.17 -3.22 2.10
CA THR A 254 19.02 -4.20 3.18
C THR A 254 20.20 -4.19 4.14
N GLN A 255 20.76 -3.01 4.42
CA GLN A 255 21.99 -2.85 5.23
C GLN A 255 21.83 -3.31 6.69
N ARG A 256 20.61 -3.37 7.22
CA ARG A 256 20.35 -3.69 8.63
C ARG A 256 19.87 -5.13 8.77
N ASN A 257 20.25 -5.80 9.83
CA ASN A 257 19.77 -7.15 10.14
C ASN A 257 18.24 -7.27 10.12
N ILE A 258 17.54 -6.23 10.55
CA ILE A 258 16.07 -6.22 10.52
C ILE A 258 15.52 -6.24 9.08
N ASP A 259 16.24 -5.69 8.11
CA ASP A 259 15.80 -5.70 6.72
C ASP A 259 15.92 -7.12 6.14
N HIS A 260 17.01 -7.84 6.42
CA HIS A 260 17.16 -9.26 6.08
C HIS A 260 16.09 -10.14 6.75
N GLN A 261 15.78 -9.87 8.03
CA GLN A 261 14.69 -10.58 8.73
C GLN A 261 13.33 -10.34 8.06
N ARG A 262 13.06 -9.13 7.59
CA ARG A 262 11.84 -8.78 6.85
C ARG A 262 11.73 -9.56 5.54
N MET A 263 12.85 -9.71 4.81
CA MET A 263 12.88 -10.47 3.57
C MET A 263 12.63 -11.95 3.82
N THR A 264 13.26 -12.52 4.87
CA THR A 264 13.02 -13.89 5.30
C THR A 264 11.57 -14.13 5.72
N ASN A 265 10.97 -13.21 6.48
CA ASN A 265 9.58 -13.30 6.87
C ASN A 265 8.64 -13.29 5.66
N TRP A 266 8.92 -12.43 4.68
CA TRP A 266 8.14 -12.37 3.45
C TRP A 266 8.25 -13.66 2.66
N LYS A 267 9.47 -14.15 2.42
CA LYS A 267 9.73 -15.42 1.76
C LYS A 267 8.90 -16.55 2.39
N ASN A 268 9.06 -16.77 3.70
CA ASN A 268 8.40 -17.90 4.38
C ASN A 268 6.87 -17.82 4.32
N ARG A 269 6.30 -16.60 4.37
CA ARG A 269 4.85 -16.39 4.26
C ARG A 269 4.35 -16.58 2.84
N LEU A 270 5.12 -16.12 1.84
CA LEU A 270 4.80 -16.38 0.43
C LEU A 270 4.84 -17.88 0.15
N GLU A 271 5.92 -18.55 0.52
CA GLU A 271 6.11 -20.00 0.35
C GLU A 271 4.90 -20.78 0.89
N SER A 272 4.58 -20.58 2.18
CA SER A 272 3.42 -21.23 2.80
C SER A 272 2.10 -20.93 2.11
N LYS A 273 1.90 -19.69 1.60
CA LYS A 273 0.63 -19.31 0.96
C LYS A 273 0.56 -19.70 -0.51
N LEU A 274 1.67 -19.84 -1.17
CA LEU A 274 1.74 -20.40 -2.52
C LEU A 274 1.44 -21.91 -2.53
N GLU A 275 1.86 -22.63 -1.49
CA GLU A 275 1.45 -24.05 -1.29
C GLU A 275 -0.09 -24.17 -1.20
N ASP A 276 -0.76 -23.28 -0.48
CA ASP A 276 -2.23 -23.25 -0.41
C ASP A 276 -2.88 -23.03 -1.80
N LEU A 277 -2.18 -22.37 -2.73
CA LEU A 277 -2.64 -22.13 -4.10
C LEU A 277 -2.38 -23.30 -5.08
N GLU A 278 -1.68 -24.36 -4.69
CA GLU A 278 -1.42 -25.51 -5.57
C GLU A 278 -2.71 -26.20 -6.03
N VAL A 279 -3.78 -26.11 -5.23
CA VAL A 279 -5.10 -26.62 -5.61
C VAL A 279 -5.60 -26.05 -6.94
N LEU A 280 -5.18 -24.82 -7.31
CA LEU A 280 -5.56 -24.18 -8.57
C LEU A 280 -5.05 -24.91 -9.82
N PHE A 281 -4.07 -25.80 -9.69
CA PHE A 281 -3.45 -26.55 -10.79
C PHE A 281 -3.99 -27.97 -10.92
N ARG A 282 -4.86 -28.38 -10.01
CA ARG A 282 -5.48 -29.71 -10.07
C ARG A 282 -6.54 -29.75 -11.16
N GLU A 283 -6.68 -30.88 -11.82
CA GLU A 283 -7.70 -31.10 -12.86
C GLU A 283 -9.12 -31.08 -12.29
N ASP A 284 -9.29 -31.51 -11.03
CA ASP A 284 -10.55 -31.53 -10.31
C ASP A 284 -10.85 -30.24 -9.52
N CYS A 285 -10.02 -29.19 -9.66
CA CYS A 285 -10.22 -27.92 -8.99
C CYS A 285 -11.57 -27.30 -9.34
N THR A 286 -12.39 -27.07 -8.35
CA THR A 286 -13.67 -26.40 -8.51
C THR A 286 -13.52 -24.87 -8.36
N LYS A 287 -14.56 -24.14 -8.75
CA LYS A 287 -14.62 -22.70 -8.53
C LYS A 287 -14.52 -22.34 -7.04
N ASP A 288 -15.18 -23.13 -6.19
CA ASP A 288 -15.20 -22.88 -4.74
C ASP A 288 -13.83 -23.17 -4.12
N ASP A 289 -13.14 -24.23 -4.55
CA ASP A 289 -11.75 -24.49 -4.15
C ASP A 289 -10.84 -23.30 -4.51
N ALA A 290 -10.99 -22.77 -5.73
CA ALA A 290 -10.20 -21.65 -6.19
C ALA A 290 -10.47 -20.35 -5.41
N ILE A 291 -11.73 -20.08 -5.08
CA ILE A 291 -12.11 -18.93 -4.23
C ILE A 291 -11.55 -19.10 -2.82
N GLN A 292 -11.67 -20.29 -2.23
CA GLN A 292 -11.11 -20.59 -0.91
C GLN A 292 -9.59 -20.40 -0.87
N ALA A 293 -8.89 -20.85 -1.91
CA ALA A 293 -7.45 -20.70 -2.00
C ALA A 293 -7.02 -19.22 -2.01
N TRP A 294 -7.67 -18.37 -2.80
CA TRP A 294 -7.40 -16.94 -2.82
C TRP A 294 -7.85 -16.24 -1.53
N TYR A 295 -8.93 -16.68 -0.88
CA TYR A 295 -9.28 -16.22 0.46
C TYR A 295 -8.17 -16.55 1.46
N GLY A 296 -7.67 -17.79 1.45
CA GLY A 296 -6.53 -18.20 2.27
C GLY A 296 -5.25 -17.41 2.01
N PHE A 297 -5.06 -16.92 0.79
CA PHE A 297 -3.91 -16.10 0.39
C PHE A 297 -4.04 -14.65 0.86
N PHE A 298 -5.11 -13.94 0.45
CA PHE A 298 -5.28 -12.50 0.73
C PHE A 298 -5.94 -12.20 2.08
N ASN A 299 -6.68 -13.16 2.67
CA ASN A 299 -7.42 -12.98 3.92
C ASN A 299 -8.28 -11.70 3.90
N HIS A 300 -9.08 -11.54 2.86
CA HIS A 300 -9.86 -10.32 2.61
C HIS A 300 -11.33 -10.68 2.42
N ASP A 301 -12.25 -9.88 3.00
CA ASP A 301 -13.70 -10.13 3.01
C ASP A 301 -14.28 -10.29 1.61
N TYR A 302 -13.77 -9.58 0.61
CA TYR A 302 -14.17 -9.77 -0.78
C TYR A 302 -14.21 -11.25 -1.21
N TRP A 303 -13.18 -12.01 -0.84
CA TRP A 303 -13.10 -13.45 -1.16
C TRP A 303 -14.02 -14.27 -0.27
N GLY A 304 -14.16 -13.90 1.02
CA GLY A 304 -15.10 -14.53 1.96
C GLY A 304 -16.55 -14.40 1.50
N ASP A 305 -16.95 -13.23 1.02
CA ASP A 305 -18.29 -12.97 0.49
C ASP A 305 -18.60 -13.79 -0.77
N GLN A 306 -17.60 -14.11 -1.59
CA GLN A 306 -17.78 -14.99 -2.75
C GLN A 306 -18.09 -16.44 -2.33
N ILE A 307 -17.54 -16.91 -1.21
CA ILE A 307 -17.80 -18.24 -0.65
C ILE A 307 -19.27 -18.33 -0.18
N ILE A 308 -19.70 -17.36 0.62
CA ILE A 308 -21.08 -17.30 1.14
C ILE A 308 -22.09 -17.21 -0.02
N ALA A 309 -21.80 -16.44 -1.05
CA ALA A 309 -22.63 -16.32 -2.23
C ALA A 309 -22.76 -17.68 -2.97
N SER A 310 -21.68 -18.45 -3.10
CA SER A 310 -21.71 -19.75 -3.77
C SER A 310 -22.54 -20.77 -2.99
N GLU A 311 -22.41 -20.81 -1.68
CA GLU A 311 -23.20 -21.68 -0.80
C GLU A 311 -24.69 -21.35 -0.87
N SER A 312 -25.06 -20.08 -0.87
CA SER A 312 -26.47 -19.66 -0.98
C SER A 312 -27.09 -20.01 -2.33
N TYR A 313 -26.32 -19.96 -3.42
CA TYR A 313 -26.77 -20.41 -4.74
C TYR A 313 -26.94 -21.93 -4.80
N SER A 314 -26.08 -22.72 -4.15
CA SER A 314 -26.19 -24.16 -4.11
C SER A 314 -27.45 -24.62 -3.34
N VAL A 315 -27.72 -24.00 -2.20
CA VAL A 315 -28.94 -24.28 -1.41
C VAL A 315 -30.21 -23.95 -2.20
N ASN A 316 -30.23 -22.78 -2.87
CA ASN A 316 -31.37 -22.39 -3.70
C ASN A 316 -31.56 -23.27 -4.96
N SER A 317 -30.48 -23.82 -5.52
CA SER A 317 -30.54 -24.71 -6.67
C SER A 317 -31.06 -26.11 -6.27
N VAL A 318 -30.63 -26.61 -5.12
CA VAL A 318 -31.12 -27.87 -4.57
C VAL A 318 -32.62 -27.79 -4.24
N THR A 319 -33.07 -26.70 -3.58
CA THR A 319 -34.51 -26.49 -3.31
C THR A 319 -35.32 -26.38 -4.58
N LYS A 320 -34.85 -25.71 -5.63
CA LYS A 320 -35.54 -25.63 -6.93
C LYS A 320 -35.55 -26.96 -7.67
N SER A 321 -34.52 -27.80 -7.53
CA SER A 321 -34.47 -29.12 -8.14
C SER A 321 -35.39 -30.11 -7.41
N VAL A 322 -35.47 -30.08 -6.09
CA VAL A 322 -36.38 -30.88 -5.29
C VAL A 322 -37.84 -30.52 -5.60
N CYS A 323 -38.18 -29.24 -5.75
CA CYS A 323 -39.54 -28.82 -6.13
C CYS A 323 -40.00 -29.28 -7.55
N ARG A 324 -39.08 -29.70 -8.44
CA ARG A 324 -39.42 -30.21 -9.77
C ARG A 324 -39.71 -31.70 -9.81
N PHE A 325 -39.33 -32.46 -8.77
CA PHE A 325 -39.47 -33.93 -8.73
C PHE A 325 -40.69 -34.42 -7.95
N PHE A 326 -41.42 -33.55 -7.24
CA PHE A 326 -42.57 -33.94 -6.45
C PHE A 326 -43.81 -33.16 -6.91
N ASP A 327 -44.72 -33.86 -7.59
CA ASP A 327 -46.01 -33.34 -7.99
C ASP A 327 -46.92 -33.33 -6.76
N GLY A 328 -47.34 -32.12 -6.35
CA GLY A 328 -48.51 -31.86 -5.51
C GLY A 328 -48.43 -32.27 -4.02
N GLU A 329 -49.29 -31.85 -3.35
CA GLU A 329 -49.94 -31.92 -2.03
C GLU A 329 -49.30 -32.69 -0.83
N GLN A 330 -48.39 -33.64 -1.01
CA GLN A 330 -47.84 -34.42 0.12
C GLN A 330 -46.58 -33.85 0.75
N PHE A 331 -45.95 -32.80 0.19
CA PHE A 331 -44.65 -32.28 0.65
C PHE A 331 -44.75 -31.04 1.55
N ILE A 332 -45.92 -30.46 1.69
CA ILE A 332 -46.10 -29.21 2.44
C ILE A 332 -45.98 -29.42 3.95
N GLU A 333 -46.35 -30.62 4.45
CA GLU A 333 -46.31 -30.90 5.90
C GLU A 333 -44.89 -31.18 6.44
N GLU A 334 -43.95 -31.67 5.61
CA GLU A 334 -42.57 -31.95 6.04
C GLU A 334 -41.62 -30.73 5.93
N LEU A 335 -41.97 -29.70 5.13
CA LEU A 335 -41.16 -28.47 5.01
C LEU A 335 -41.51 -27.41 6.07
N TYR A 336 -42.63 -27.54 6.77
CA TYR A 336 -43.07 -26.57 7.76
C TYR A 336 -42.13 -26.40 8.97
N PRO A 337 -41.40 -27.42 9.48
CA PRO A 337 -40.46 -27.24 10.57
C PRO A 337 -39.22 -26.47 10.19
N MET A 338 -38.79 -26.50 8.92
CA MET A 338 -37.56 -25.75 8.50
C MET A 338 -37.84 -24.30 8.17
N GLN A 339 -39.03 -23.91 7.70
CA GLN A 339 -39.38 -22.52 7.49
C GLN A 339 -39.55 -21.71 8.80
N LEU A 340 -39.95 -22.39 9.88
CA LEU A 340 -40.06 -21.76 11.20
C LEU A 340 -38.73 -21.41 11.84
N LEU A 341 -37.63 -22.10 11.50
CA LEU A 341 -36.30 -21.78 12.01
C LEU A 341 -35.65 -20.57 11.33
N TYR A 342 -36.03 -20.23 10.09
CA TYR A 342 -35.50 -19.08 9.35
C TYR A 342 -36.26 -17.78 9.64
N HIS A 343 -37.48 -17.84 10.19
CA HIS A 343 -38.28 -16.64 10.51
C HIS A 343 -38.02 -16.07 11.91
N CYS A 344 -37.30 -16.77 12.78
CA CYS A 344 -37.01 -16.27 14.14
C CYS A 344 -35.80 -15.35 14.24
N ASP A 345 -34.89 -15.34 13.26
CA ASP A 345 -33.67 -14.52 13.33
C ASP A 345 -33.77 -13.14 12.64
N VAL A 346 -34.86 -12.84 11.93
CA VAL A 346 -35.02 -11.56 11.22
C VAL A 346 -35.81 -10.49 11.99
N SER A 347 -36.35 -10.81 13.16
CA SER A 347 -37.23 -9.90 13.91
C SER A 347 -36.57 -9.08 15.02
N VAL A 348 -35.24 -9.06 15.18
CA VAL A 348 -34.55 -8.40 16.30
C VAL A 348 -33.83 -7.08 15.94
N SER A 349 -33.85 -6.59 14.71
CA SER A 349 -33.11 -5.38 14.36
C SER A 349 -33.91 -4.13 13.98
N TYR A 350 -35.19 -4.01 14.37
CA TYR A 350 -35.98 -2.79 14.13
C TYR A 350 -36.67 -2.22 15.38
N THR A 351 -35.94 -1.96 16.45
CA THR A 351 -36.46 -1.15 17.57
C THR A 351 -35.37 -0.27 18.21
N HIS A 352 -34.71 0.59 17.44
CA HIS A 352 -34.03 1.77 18.03
C HIS A 352 -33.86 2.87 16.97
N LEU A 353 -34.96 3.48 16.56
CA LEU A 353 -34.93 4.81 15.94
C LEU A 353 -36.33 5.48 16.09
N ARG A 354 -36.63 5.95 17.31
CA ARG A 354 -37.55 7.07 17.58
C ARG A 354 -37.38 7.52 19.02
N ALA A 355 -36.66 8.59 19.21
CA ALA A 355 -36.91 9.63 20.22
C ALA A 355 -35.72 10.59 20.25
N HIS A 356 -35.91 11.73 19.62
CA HIS A 356 -35.52 13.04 20.13
C HIS A 356 -35.81 14.09 19.08
N GLU A 357 -37.07 14.51 19.04
CA GLU A 357 -37.47 15.87 18.71
C GLU A 357 -38.19 16.41 19.95
N THR A 358 -37.54 17.30 20.66
CA THR A 358 -38.03 18.55 21.30
C THR A 358 -36.82 19.34 21.74
#